data_ed91582617fc99d23d82acb3b7e40973
#
_entry.id   ed91582617fc99d23d82acb3b7e40973
#
_cell.length_a   1.000
_cell.length_b   1.000
_cell.length_c   1.000
_cell.angle_alpha   90.00
_cell.angle_beta   90.00
_cell.angle_gamma   90.00
#
_symmetry.space_group_name_H-M   'P 1'
#
loop_
_entity.id
_entity.type
_entity.pdbx_description
1 polymer ?
#
loop_
_entity_poly.entity_id
_entity_poly.type
_entity_poly.pdbx_seq_one_letter_code
_entity_poly.pdbx_strand_id
1 'polypeptide(L)'
;MLFTTACFAQKITQQTITIDGIEEIRINTEKIFQLNIFSTNDPFIKIETSMEGEYYQDVNVITATKNKQLQLSCELAEGFQMPNDKLSAHKVFSIKMNLYLPKKLKVQLEGYETQVYIKGNYQKFLAVLLSGNVTLEDFSAEAKIQSKKGNIHLTNKKQLDFETKKPQEIIFYKNGKRIELKANNGKITYSSDKA
;
A
#
# COMPACT_ATOMS: atom_id res chain seq x y z
N MET A 1 -3.69 38.79 -24.38
CA MET A 1 -3.09 38.03 -23.28
C MET A 1 -3.71 36.63 -23.34
N LEU A 2 -3.01 35.64 -23.91
CA LEU A 2 -3.52 34.27 -24.01
C LEU A 2 -3.23 33.55 -22.70
N PHE A 3 -4.24 33.16 -21.94
CA PHE A 3 -4.09 32.23 -20.81
C PHE A 3 -4.08 30.82 -21.36
N THR A 4 -2.92 30.20 -21.43
CA THR A 4 -2.80 28.76 -21.66
C THR A 4 -3.10 28.05 -20.34
N THR A 5 -4.31 27.51 -20.21
CA THR A 5 -4.64 26.55 -19.16
C THR A 5 -3.89 25.25 -19.44
N ALA A 6 -2.89 24.94 -18.62
CA ALA A 6 -2.27 23.62 -18.63
C ALA A 6 -3.30 22.60 -18.10
N CYS A 7 -3.88 21.81 -19.00
CA CYS A 7 -4.75 20.70 -18.65
C CYS A 7 -3.85 19.51 -18.26
N PHE A 8 -3.69 19.25 -16.96
CA PHE A 8 -3.04 18.02 -16.51
C PHE A 8 -3.99 16.85 -16.77
N ALA A 9 -3.63 16.01 -17.72
CA ALA A 9 -4.39 14.80 -18.01
C ALA A 9 -4.14 13.77 -16.89
N GLN A 10 -5.21 13.35 -16.21
CA GLN A 10 -5.21 12.37 -15.14
C GLN A 10 -6.21 11.27 -15.48
N LYS A 11 -5.80 10.01 -15.35
CA LYS A 11 -6.68 8.85 -15.47
C LYS A 11 -7.12 8.41 -14.08
N ILE A 12 -8.42 8.48 -13.84
CA ILE A 12 -9.03 7.97 -12.61
C ILE A 12 -9.81 6.70 -12.94
N THR A 13 -9.57 5.62 -12.20
CA THR A 13 -10.31 4.38 -12.34
C THR A 13 -10.88 3.94 -10.99
N GLN A 14 -12.03 3.27 -11.04
CA GLN A 14 -12.64 2.64 -9.87
C GLN A 14 -13.10 1.25 -10.23
N GLN A 15 -12.78 0.27 -9.37
CA GLN A 15 -13.23 -1.10 -9.48
C GLN A 15 -13.82 -1.55 -8.14
N THR A 16 -14.85 -2.41 -8.22
CA THR A 16 -15.45 -3.04 -7.05
C THR A 16 -15.51 -4.55 -7.29
N ILE A 17 -15.02 -5.34 -6.33
CA ILE A 17 -14.92 -6.80 -6.44
C ILE A 17 -15.59 -7.39 -5.22
N THR A 18 -16.57 -8.26 -5.43
CA THR A 18 -17.21 -9.04 -4.34
C THR A 18 -16.19 -10.02 -3.76
N ILE A 19 -16.26 -10.24 -2.44
CA ILE A 19 -15.32 -11.14 -1.75
C ILE A 19 -15.79 -12.58 -1.65
N ASP A 20 -16.79 -12.97 -2.44
CA ASP A 20 -17.28 -14.34 -2.44
C ASP A 20 -16.16 -15.30 -2.84
N GLY A 21 -15.79 -16.18 -1.91
CA GLY A 21 -14.70 -17.13 -2.09
C GLY A 21 -13.29 -16.51 -1.97
N ILE A 22 -13.14 -15.21 -1.66
CA ILE A 22 -11.83 -14.57 -1.44
C ILE A 22 -11.52 -14.50 0.06
N GLU A 23 -10.40 -15.08 0.47
CA GLU A 23 -9.91 -15.07 1.84
C GLU A 23 -8.67 -14.16 2.02
N GLU A 24 -7.96 -13.90 0.92
CA GLU A 24 -6.71 -13.17 0.93
C GLU A 24 -6.58 -12.23 -0.28
N ILE A 25 -5.93 -11.11 -0.08
CA ILE A 25 -5.47 -10.23 -1.18
C ILE A 25 -3.94 -10.15 -1.17
N ARG A 26 -3.34 -10.36 -2.34
CA ARG A 26 -1.92 -10.16 -2.58
C ARG A 26 -1.71 -8.96 -3.50
N ILE A 27 -0.94 -7.99 -3.04
CA ILE A 27 -0.72 -6.71 -3.69
C ILE A 27 0.74 -6.60 -4.09
N ASN A 28 1.02 -6.47 -5.38
CA ASN A 28 2.33 -6.09 -5.89
C ASN A 28 2.33 -4.58 -6.17
N THR A 29 3.22 -3.84 -5.51
CA THR A 29 3.27 -2.37 -5.61
C THR A 29 4.42 -1.86 -6.47
N GLU A 30 5.03 -2.70 -7.30
CA GLU A 30 6.23 -2.34 -8.08
C GLU A 30 6.10 -1.03 -8.85
N LYS A 31 4.90 -0.76 -9.41
CA LYS A 31 4.61 0.47 -10.17
C LYS A 31 3.79 1.49 -9.39
N ILE A 32 3.43 1.21 -8.14
CA ILE A 32 2.58 2.07 -7.31
C ILE A 32 3.48 2.99 -6.46
N PHE A 33 3.39 4.29 -6.69
CA PHE A 33 4.13 5.28 -5.91
C PHE A 33 3.57 5.46 -4.50
N GLN A 34 2.23 5.53 -4.39
CA GLN A 34 1.53 5.68 -3.12
C GLN A 34 0.36 4.71 -3.01
N LEU A 35 0.32 3.94 -1.94
CA LEU A 35 -0.75 3.01 -1.63
C LEU A 35 -1.36 3.34 -0.28
N ASN A 36 -2.66 3.61 -0.26
CA ASN A 36 -3.44 3.81 0.95
C ASN A 36 -4.40 2.63 1.14
N ILE A 37 -4.39 1.99 2.30
CA ILE A 37 -5.23 0.83 2.61
C ILE A 37 -6.10 1.13 3.82
N PHE A 38 -7.40 1.02 3.64
CA PHE A 38 -8.42 1.26 4.66
C PHE A 38 -9.24 0.00 4.91
N SER A 39 -9.46 -0.35 6.17
CA SER A 39 -10.39 -1.45 6.48
C SER A 39 -11.83 -0.96 6.51
N THR A 40 -12.74 -1.74 5.93
CA THR A 40 -14.19 -1.46 5.92
C THR A 40 -14.99 -2.63 6.47
N ASN A 41 -16.29 -2.39 6.70
CA ASN A 41 -17.25 -3.45 7.01
C ASN A 41 -18.01 -3.93 5.76
N ASP A 42 -17.73 -3.34 4.61
CA ASP A 42 -18.39 -3.67 3.35
C ASP A 42 -18.05 -5.10 2.90
N PRO A 43 -18.96 -5.77 2.18
CA PRO A 43 -18.73 -7.13 1.69
C PRO A 43 -17.95 -7.17 0.36
N PHE A 44 -17.30 -6.08 -0.03
CA PHE A 44 -16.56 -5.95 -1.28
C PHE A 44 -15.23 -5.20 -1.09
N ILE A 45 -14.30 -5.45 -2.00
CA ILE A 45 -13.07 -4.70 -2.17
C ILE A 45 -13.36 -3.56 -3.13
N LYS A 46 -12.99 -2.32 -2.75
CA LYS A 46 -13.02 -1.16 -3.63
C LYS A 46 -11.59 -0.71 -3.92
N ILE A 47 -11.29 -0.50 -5.19
CA ILE A 47 -9.99 -0.05 -5.69
C ILE A 47 -10.23 1.27 -6.40
N GLU A 48 -9.59 2.34 -5.94
CA GLU A 48 -9.57 3.64 -6.61
C GLU A 48 -8.14 3.94 -7.01
N THR A 49 -7.93 4.31 -8.26
CA THR A 49 -6.59 4.58 -8.78
C THR A 49 -6.57 5.89 -9.53
N SER A 50 -5.57 6.70 -9.24
CA SER A 50 -5.26 7.94 -9.93
C SER A 50 -3.88 7.80 -10.56
N MET A 51 -3.79 8.03 -11.87
CA MET A 51 -2.58 7.87 -12.66
C MET A 51 -2.27 9.18 -13.38
N GLU A 52 -1.05 9.65 -13.27
CA GLU A 52 -0.55 10.90 -13.85
C GLU A 52 0.79 10.64 -14.52
N GLY A 53 1.20 11.52 -15.45
CA GLY A 53 2.48 11.46 -16.16
C GLY A 53 2.32 11.21 -17.64
N GLU A 54 3.41 10.97 -18.35
CA GLU A 54 3.42 10.93 -19.82
C GLU A 54 2.76 9.66 -20.37
N TYR A 55 2.96 8.50 -19.71
CA TYR A 55 2.43 7.19 -20.16
C TYR A 55 1.34 6.63 -19.26
N TYR A 56 0.60 7.49 -18.56
CA TYR A 56 -0.47 7.05 -17.66
C TYR A 56 -1.59 6.27 -18.37
N GLN A 57 -1.80 6.51 -19.65
CA GLN A 57 -2.83 5.82 -20.46
C GLN A 57 -2.49 4.36 -20.70
N ASP A 58 -1.21 4.04 -20.76
CA ASP A 58 -0.69 2.70 -21.01
C ASP A 58 -0.55 1.84 -19.73
N VAL A 59 -0.96 2.38 -18.59
CA VAL A 59 -0.98 1.64 -17.33
C VAL A 59 -2.37 1.08 -17.06
N ASN A 60 -2.43 -0.21 -16.74
CA ASN A 60 -3.64 -0.93 -16.38
C ASN A 60 -3.56 -1.49 -14.96
N VAL A 61 -4.69 -1.43 -14.24
CA VAL A 61 -4.87 -2.16 -12.98
C VAL A 61 -5.31 -3.57 -13.31
N ILE A 62 -4.51 -4.55 -12.91
CA ILE A 62 -4.75 -5.97 -13.17
C ILE A 62 -5.22 -6.62 -11.88
N THR A 63 -6.34 -7.35 -11.97
CA THR A 63 -6.86 -8.18 -10.88
C THR A 63 -7.12 -9.60 -11.39
N ALA A 64 -6.69 -10.60 -10.64
CA ALA A 64 -6.93 -12.01 -10.96
C ALA A 64 -7.23 -12.78 -9.68
N THR A 65 -8.22 -13.65 -9.70
CA THR A 65 -8.57 -14.49 -8.56
C THR A 65 -8.16 -15.93 -8.84
N LYS A 66 -7.36 -16.51 -7.95
CA LYS A 66 -6.94 -17.91 -7.99
C LYS A 66 -6.82 -18.46 -6.57
N ASN A 67 -7.35 -19.66 -6.32
CA ASN A 67 -7.23 -20.36 -5.02
C ASN A 67 -7.67 -19.48 -3.82
N LYS A 68 -8.80 -18.80 -3.92
CA LYS A 68 -9.33 -17.88 -2.90
C LYS A 68 -8.45 -16.64 -2.61
N GLN A 69 -7.45 -16.39 -3.44
CA GLN A 69 -6.56 -15.24 -3.35
C GLN A 69 -6.82 -14.30 -4.53
N LEU A 70 -7.09 -13.04 -4.23
CA LEU A 70 -7.11 -11.96 -5.21
C LEU A 70 -5.69 -11.41 -5.38
N GLN A 71 -5.16 -11.46 -6.59
CA GLN A 71 -3.91 -10.80 -6.96
C GLN A 71 -4.23 -9.41 -7.52
N LEU A 72 -3.46 -8.41 -7.12
CA LEU A 72 -3.59 -7.02 -7.57
C LEU A 72 -2.21 -6.48 -7.94
N SER A 73 -2.09 -5.97 -9.16
CA SER A 73 -0.89 -5.30 -9.68
C SER A 73 -1.25 -4.15 -10.62
N CYS A 74 -0.27 -3.35 -10.99
CA CYS A 74 -0.35 -2.42 -12.10
C CYS A 74 0.66 -2.84 -13.15
N GLU A 75 0.23 -2.92 -14.43
CA GLU A 75 1.06 -3.37 -15.54
C GLU A 75 0.97 -2.39 -16.71
N LEU A 76 2.03 -2.34 -17.49
CA LEU A 76 2.01 -1.61 -18.76
C LEU A 76 1.19 -2.39 -19.79
N ALA A 77 0.54 -1.67 -20.69
CA ALA A 77 -0.22 -2.28 -21.80
C ALA A 77 0.67 -3.22 -22.60
N GLU A 78 0.09 -4.32 -23.07
CA GLU A 78 0.80 -5.29 -23.89
C GLU A 78 1.38 -4.63 -25.16
N GLY A 79 2.66 -4.86 -25.42
CA GLY A 79 3.37 -4.25 -26.55
C GLY A 79 3.89 -2.82 -26.31
N PHE A 80 3.58 -2.20 -25.16
CA PHE A 80 4.17 -0.91 -24.83
C PHE A 80 5.67 -1.04 -24.55
N GLN A 81 6.49 -0.29 -25.28
CA GLN A 81 7.94 -0.19 -25.05
C GLN A 81 8.26 1.20 -24.53
N MET A 82 8.86 1.29 -23.36
CA MET A 82 9.39 2.56 -22.86
C MET A 82 10.44 3.10 -23.84
N PRO A 83 10.31 4.35 -24.30
CA PRO A 83 11.34 4.98 -25.11
C PRO A 83 12.69 4.97 -24.40
N ASN A 84 13.72 4.48 -25.09
CA ASN A 84 15.07 4.37 -24.54
C ASN A 84 15.86 5.64 -24.82
N ASP A 85 15.34 6.81 -24.42
CA ASP A 85 16.00 8.09 -24.58
C ASP A 85 16.54 8.60 -23.24
N LYS A 86 17.52 9.51 -23.29
CA LYS A 86 18.15 10.10 -22.10
C LYS A 86 17.21 11.00 -21.28
N LEU A 87 16.03 11.32 -21.80
CA LEU A 87 15.00 12.11 -21.12
C LEU A 87 14.07 11.23 -20.28
N SER A 88 14.01 9.93 -20.54
CA SER A 88 13.22 8.95 -19.79
C SER A 88 13.73 8.67 -18.37
N ALA A 89 14.81 9.30 -17.93
CA ALA A 89 15.33 9.18 -16.55
C ALA A 89 14.41 9.82 -15.49
N HIS A 90 13.39 10.59 -15.90
CA HIS A 90 12.39 11.14 -14.98
C HIS A 90 11.17 10.21 -14.92
N LYS A 91 10.51 10.18 -13.75
CA LYS A 91 9.29 9.40 -13.52
C LYS A 91 8.23 9.71 -14.58
N VAL A 92 8.07 8.80 -15.51
CA VAL A 92 7.22 8.93 -16.67
C VAL A 92 5.74 8.78 -16.31
N PHE A 93 5.45 8.17 -15.16
CA PHE A 93 4.11 8.09 -14.57
C PHE A 93 4.17 7.95 -13.04
N SER A 94 3.09 8.35 -12.39
CA SER A 94 2.87 8.20 -10.95
C SER A 94 1.50 7.59 -10.69
N ILE A 95 1.46 6.52 -9.92
CA ILE A 95 0.22 5.83 -9.55
C ILE A 95 -0.02 6.01 -8.06
N LYS A 96 -1.19 6.57 -7.73
CA LYS A 96 -1.76 6.54 -6.37
C LYS A 96 -2.94 5.58 -6.35
N MET A 97 -2.99 4.72 -5.34
CA MET A 97 -4.06 3.75 -5.19
C MET A 97 -4.64 3.81 -3.78
N ASN A 98 -5.98 3.86 -3.69
CA ASN A 98 -6.71 3.68 -2.45
C ASN A 98 -7.43 2.33 -2.50
N LEU A 99 -7.18 1.51 -1.48
CA LEU A 99 -7.82 0.21 -1.30
C LEU A 99 -8.71 0.23 -0.07
N TYR A 100 -9.97 -0.13 -0.24
CA TYR A 100 -10.91 -0.33 0.86
C TYR A 100 -11.16 -1.83 0.97
N LEU A 101 -10.71 -2.44 2.07
CA LEU A 101 -10.67 -3.88 2.24
C LEU A 101 -11.54 -4.32 3.42
N PRO A 102 -12.38 -5.36 3.25
CA PRO A 102 -13.09 -6.00 4.35
C PRO A 102 -12.13 -6.47 5.46
N LYS A 103 -12.46 -6.19 6.73
CA LYS A 103 -11.66 -6.52 7.91
C LYS A 103 -11.26 -8.00 8.03
N LYS A 104 -12.05 -8.90 7.44
CA LYS A 104 -11.82 -10.35 7.50
C LYS A 104 -10.75 -10.85 6.55
N LEU A 105 -10.29 -10.02 5.61
CA LEU A 105 -9.27 -10.44 4.66
C LEU A 105 -7.89 -10.51 5.30
N LYS A 106 -7.11 -11.48 4.84
CA LYS A 106 -5.65 -11.51 4.99
C LYS A 106 -5.04 -10.66 3.90
N VAL A 107 -4.03 -9.88 4.24
CA VAL A 107 -3.35 -8.98 3.29
C VAL A 107 -1.89 -9.36 3.18
N GLN A 108 -1.41 -9.57 1.97
CA GLN A 108 0.01 -9.67 1.63
C GLN A 108 0.38 -8.52 0.72
N LEU A 109 1.43 -7.80 1.07
CA LEU A 109 1.95 -6.65 0.35
C LEU A 109 3.42 -6.87 0.05
N GLU A 110 3.81 -6.77 -1.20
CA GLU A 110 5.21 -6.78 -1.63
C GLU A 110 5.46 -5.67 -2.64
N GLY A 111 6.65 -5.06 -2.58
CA GLY A 111 6.96 -3.99 -3.52
C GLY A 111 8.35 -3.40 -3.37
N TYR A 112 8.63 -2.47 -4.26
CA TYR A 112 9.96 -1.88 -4.45
C TYR A 112 10.09 -0.54 -3.74
N GLU A 113 9.47 0.53 -4.29
CA GLU A 113 9.56 1.92 -3.80
C GLU A 113 8.16 2.50 -3.66
N THR A 114 7.47 2.18 -2.58
CA THR A 114 6.10 2.61 -2.37
C THR A 114 5.95 3.30 -1.02
N GLN A 115 5.28 4.45 -1.02
CA GLN A 115 4.81 5.08 0.21
C GLN A 115 3.49 4.41 0.61
N VAL A 116 3.48 3.73 1.75
CA VAL A 116 2.32 2.95 2.19
C VAL A 116 1.70 3.57 3.43
N TYR A 117 0.40 3.84 3.35
CA TYR A 117 -0.42 4.22 4.49
C TYR A 117 -1.47 3.15 4.76
N ILE A 118 -1.58 2.70 6.00
CA ILE A 118 -2.49 1.63 6.40
C ILE A 118 -3.28 2.08 7.63
N LYS A 119 -4.61 2.03 7.55
CA LYS A 119 -5.49 2.37 8.65
C LYS A 119 -6.54 1.30 8.91
N GLY A 120 -6.71 0.95 10.19
CA GLY A 120 -7.80 0.11 10.66
C GLY A 120 -7.42 -1.31 11.01
N ASN A 121 -8.40 -2.23 10.93
CA ASN A 121 -8.31 -3.58 11.49
C ASN A 121 -8.30 -4.64 10.39
N TYR A 122 -7.40 -5.63 10.50
CA TYR A 122 -7.30 -6.74 9.57
C TYR A 122 -7.17 -8.06 10.33
N GLN A 123 -7.43 -9.17 9.66
CA GLN A 123 -7.22 -10.49 10.25
C GLN A 123 -5.72 -10.76 10.37
N LYS A 124 -5.00 -10.68 9.25
CA LYS A 124 -3.54 -10.86 9.16
C LYS A 124 -2.99 -9.86 8.14
N PHE A 125 -1.80 -9.32 8.41
CA PHE A 125 -1.15 -8.36 7.52
C PHE A 125 0.35 -8.68 7.41
N LEU A 126 0.78 -9.03 6.22
CA LEU A 126 2.19 -9.25 5.90
C LEU A 126 2.61 -8.20 4.86
N ALA A 127 3.69 -7.47 5.14
CA ALA A 127 4.23 -6.50 4.19
C ALA A 127 5.75 -6.59 4.12
N VAL A 128 6.29 -6.61 2.91
CA VAL A 128 7.73 -6.54 2.65
C VAL A 128 7.97 -5.53 1.53
N LEU A 129 8.65 -4.43 1.89
CA LEU A 129 9.08 -3.41 0.94
C LEU A 129 10.60 -3.41 0.84
N LEU A 130 11.14 -3.27 -0.38
CA LEU A 130 12.57 -3.05 -0.58
C LEU A 130 12.93 -1.62 -0.18
N SER A 131 12.10 -0.64 -0.53
CA SER A 131 12.22 0.77 -0.19
C SER A 131 10.85 1.40 0.01
N GLY A 132 10.79 2.54 0.70
CA GLY A 132 9.56 3.27 0.98
C GLY A 132 9.19 3.29 2.46
N ASN A 133 8.43 4.31 2.82
CA ASN A 133 7.98 4.47 4.20
C ASN A 133 6.61 3.82 4.41
N VAL A 134 6.39 3.31 5.61
CA VAL A 134 5.11 2.75 6.03
C VAL A 134 4.56 3.56 7.19
N THR A 135 3.34 4.04 7.04
CA THR A 135 2.59 4.70 8.11
C THR A 135 1.41 3.85 8.50
N LEU A 136 1.31 3.52 9.77
CA LEU A 136 0.25 2.74 10.37
C LEU A 136 -0.55 3.65 11.31
N GLU A 137 -1.86 3.79 11.06
CA GLU A 137 -2.74 4.60 11.89
C GLU A 137 -3.88 3.75 12.46
N ASP A 138 -4.06 3.77 13.78
CA ASP A 138 -5.05 2.95 14.49
C ASP A 138 -5.07 1.48 14.03
N PHE A 139 -3.89 0.98 13.64
CA PHE A 139 -3.71 -0.33 13.03
C PHE A 139 -3.87 -1.46 14.05
N SER A 140 -4.52 -2.56 13.65
CA SER A 140 -4.60 -3.80 14.42
C SER A 140 -4.71 -5.00 13.50
N ALA A 141 -3.75 -5.91 13.61
CA ALA A 141 -3.72 -7.19 12.90
C ALA A 141 -2.72 -8.12 13.60
N GLU A 142 -2.81 -9.41 13.35
CA GLU A 142 -1.63 -10.27 13.47
C GLU A 142 -0.70 -9.91 12.32
N ALA A 143 0.44 -9.23 12.59
CA ALA A 143 1.17 -8.57 11.52
C ALA A 143 2.69 -8.72 11.59
N LYS A 144 3.28 -8.80 10.38
CA LYS A 144 4.71 -8.63 10.19
C LYS A 144 4.93 -7.65 9.04
N ILE A 145 5.54 -6.49 9.34
CA ILE A 145 5.76 -5.42 8.39
C ILE A 145 7.24 -5.08 8.37
N GLN A 146 7.85 -5.19 7.20
CA GLN A 146 9.27 -4.95 6.99
C GLN A 146 9.50 -3.96 5.85
N SER A 147 10.33 -2.94 6.11
CA SER A 147 10.96 -2.10 5.09
C SER A 147 12.48 -2.30 5.16
N LYS A 148 13.12 -2.62 4.02
CA LYS A 148 14.59 -2.74 3.97
C LYS A 148 15.27 -1.38 3.95
N LYS A 149 14.68 -0.40 3.22
CA LYS A 149 15.17 0.98 3.14
C LYS A 149 13.99 1.93 3.29
N GLY A 150 13.70 2.35 4.51
CA GLY A 150 12.59 3.27 4.80
C GLY A 150 12.18 3.19 6.25
N ASN A 151 11.41 4.18 6.67
CA ASN A 151 10.94 4.31 8.03
C ASN A 151 9.56 3.65 8.20
N ILE A 152 9.29 3.20 9.41
CA ILE A 152 7.95 2.71 9.79
C ILE A 152 7.46 3.61 10.92
N HIS A 153 6.31 4.22 10.74
CA HIS A 153 5.66 5.05 11.74
C HIS A 153 4.34 4.42 12.17
N LEU A 154 4.16 4.20 13.48
CA LEU A 154 2.93 3.71 14.07
C LEU A 154 2.32 4.79 14.95
N THR A 155 1.09 5.20 14.63
CA THR A 155 0.27 6.09 15.46
C THR A 155 -0.96 5.34 15.95
N ASN A 156 -1.26 5.45 17.24
CA ASN A 156 -2.45 4.85 17.82
C ASN A 156 -3.09 5.78 18.85
N LYS A 157 -4.43 5.76 18.93
CA LYS A 157 -5.19 6.61 19.88
C LYS A 157 -4.89 6.29 21.36
N LYS A 158 -4.57 5.04 21.65
CA LYS A 158 -4.24 4.58 23.00
C LYS A 158 -2.81 4.09 23.03
N GLN A 159 -2.18 4.25 24.20
CA GLN A 159 -0.87 3.65 24.46
C GLN A 159 -0.92 2.13 24.22
N LEU A 160 0.09 1.61 23.55
CA LEU A 160 0.27 0.18 23.31
C LEU A 160 1.42 -0.36 24.17
N ASP A 161 1.30 -1.60 24.60
CA ASP A 161 2.43 -2.34 25.12
C ASP A 161 3.38 -2.72 23.98
N PHE A 162 4.67 -2.61 24.23
CA PHE A 162 5.66 -2.98 23.22
C PHE A 162 6.94 -3.54 23.81
N GLU A 163 7.64 -4.31 23.00
CA GLU A 163 8.93 -4.91 23.30
C GLU A 163 9.92 -4.53 22.18
N THR A 164 11.05 -3.94 22.56
CA THR A 164 12.13 -3.61 21.61
C THR A 164 13.12 -4.78 21.59
N LYS A 165 13.17 -5.52 20.49
CA LYS A 165 14.17 -6.58 20.27
C LYS A 165 15.52 -6.00 19.87
N LYS A 166 15.49 -5.02 18.96
CA LYS A 166 16.63 -4.23 18.47
C LYS A 166 16.10 -2.85 18.07
N PRO A 167 16.96 -1.81 17.90
CA PRO A 167 16.51 -0.49 17.46
C PRO A 167 15.68 -0.52 16.16
N GLN A 168 15.93 -1.50 15.30
CA GLN A 168 15.25 -1.67 14.02
C GLN A 168 14.13 -2.73 14.05
N GLU A 169 13.80 -3.29 15.23
CA GLU A 169 12.79 -4.34 15.36
C GLU A 169 12.03 -4.17 16.67
N ILE A 170 10.75 -3.79 16.55
CA ILE A 170 9.86 -3.55 17.67
C ILE A 170 8.59 -4.39 17.49
N ILE A 171 8.13 -4.97 18.58
CA ILE A 171 6.89 -5.73 18.64
C ILE A 171 5.91 -4.95 19.50
N PHE A 172 4.72 -4.68 18.96
CA PHE A 172 3.61 -4.08 19.66
C PHE A 172 2.50 -5.11 19.90
N TYR A 173 1.74 -4.91 20.95
CA TYR A 173 0.61 -5.74 21.31
C TYR A 173 -0.66 -4.89 21.36
N LYS A 174 -1.69 -5.29 20.61
CA LYS A 174 -2.98 -4.61 20.55
C LYS A 174 -4.12 -5.61 20.43
N ASN A 175 -5.03 -5.60 21.41
CA ASN A 175 -6.20 -6.49 21.43
C ASN A 175 -5.83 -7.99 21.27
N GLY A 176 -4.78 -8.45 21.92
CA GLY A 176 -4.29 -9.83 21.83
C GLY A 176 -3.56 -10.18 20.52
N LYS A 177 -3.38 -9.22 19.60
CA LYS A 177 -2.64 -9.40 18.35
C LYS A 177 -1.23 -8.87 18.48
N ARG A 178 -0.29 -9.56 17.81
CA ARG A 178 1.13 -9.21 17.75
C ARG A 178 1.44 -8.49 16.45
N ILE A 179 2.03 -7.30 16.54
CA ILE A 179 2.44 -6.46 15.42
C ILE A 179 3.96 -6.35 15.43
N GLU A 180 4.63 -7.08 14.56
CA GLU A 180 6.08 -7.05 14.39
C GLU A 180 6.48 -6.04 13.30
N LEU A 181 7.26 -5.03 13.68
CA LEU A 181 7.77 -4.01 12.77
C LEU A 181 9.29 -4.13 12.66
N LYS A 182 9.80 -4.10 11.40
CA LYS A 182 11.22 -4.17 11.12
C LYS A 182 11.64 -3.17 10.04
N ALA A 183 12.52 -2.23 10.40
CA ALA A 183 13.09 -1.24 9.49
C ALA A 183 14.61 -1.43 9.41
N ASN A 184 15.12 -2.18 8.41
CA ASN A 184 16.53 -2.58 8.40
C ASN A 184 17.50 -1.37 8.29
N ASN A 185 17.27 -0.50 7.31
CA ASN A 185 18.02 0.74 7.10
C ASN A 185 17.08 1.94 7.25
N GLY A 186 16.42 2.05 8.39
CA GLY A 186 15.47 3.11 8.70
C GLY A 186 15.18 3.15 10.20
N LYS A 187 14.18 3.94 10.57
CA LYS A 187 13.74 4.12 11.95
C LYS A 187 12.32 3.60 12.13
N ILE A 188 12.03 3.03 13.29
CA ILE A 188 10.67 2.77 13.75
C ILE A 188 10.34 3.85 14.76
N THR A 189 9.24 4.57 14.54
CA THR A 189 8.72 5.58 15.45
C THR A 189 7.32 5.24 15.88
N TYR A 190 7.00 5.51 17.13
CA TYR A 190 5.69 5.29 17.72
C TYR A 190 5.19 6.55 18.39
N SER A 191 3.93 6.89 18.15
CA SER A 191 3.22 7.96 18.87
C SER A 191 1.84 7.48 19.29
N SER A 192 1.42 7.94 20.48
CA SER A 192 0.03 7.80 20.92
C SER A 192 -0.55 9.19 21.13
N ASP A 193 -1.79 9.39 20.69
CA ASP A 193 -2.53 10.58 21.06
C ASP A 193 -2.79 10.48 22.55
N LYS A 194 -2.14 11.35 23.34
CA LYS A 194 -2.52 11.49 24.76
C LYS A 194 -3.91 12.12 24.76
N ALA A 195 -4.89 11.34 25.18
CA ALA A 195 -6.20 11.88 25.53
C ALA A 195 -6.08 12.86 26.71
#